data_63aa5962e354567d1c41b74ff244617c
#
_entry.id   63aa5962e354567d1c41b74ff244617c
#
_cell.length_a   1.000
_cell.length_b   1.000
_cell.length_c   1.000
_cell.angle_alpha   90.00
_cell.angle_beta   90.00
_cell.angle_gamma   90.00
#
_symmetry.space_group_name_H-M   'P 1'
#
loop_
_entity.id
_entity.type
_entity.pdbx_description
1 polymer ?
#
loop_
_entity_poly.entity_id
_entity_poly.type
_entity_poly.pdbx_seq_one_letter_code
_entity_poly.pdbx_strand_id
1 'polypeptide(L)'
;MLKSQILEKLKTKHNNLNNEDIDLLFHIFTKKMSSALKNGKKIELRGFGTISRKINKEKFVRNPKTNERVFKNKSYKLHFKIGKILHKKINPSLHFKKEDVF
;
A
#
# COMPACT_ATOMS: atom_id res chain seq x y z
N MET A 1 -2.65 -13.41 1.12
CA MET A 1 -3.79 -13.31 2.06
C MET A 1 -4.95 -12.60 1.38
N LEU A 2 -6.10 -13.27 1.31
CA LEU A 2 -7.28 -12.72 0.66
C LEU A 2 -8.09 -11.86 1.63
N LYS A 3 -8.92 -10.97 1.06
CA LYS A 3 -9.84 -10.12 1.84
C LYS A 3 -10.71 -10.95 2.79
N SER A 4 -11.26 -12.06 2.30
CA SER A 4 -12.12 -12.94 3.11
C SER A 4 -11.37 -13.51 4.31
N GLN A 5 -10.09 -13.84 4.15
CA GLN A 5 -9.25 -14.36 5.22
C GLN A 5 -8.96 -13.28 6.28
N ILE A 6 -8.72 -12.05 5.84
CA ILE A 6 -8.51 -10.92 6.75
C ILE A 6 -9.75 -10.66 7.58
N LEU A 7 -10.91 -10.61 6.93
CA LEU A 7 -12.20 -10.39 7.60
C LEU A 7 -12.50 -11.50 8.60
N GLU A 8 -12.25 -12.75 8.24
CA GLU A 8 -12.46 -13.89 9.14
C GLU A 8 -11.60 -13.78 10.40
N LYS A 9 -10.33 -13.42 10.25
CA LYS A 9 -9.42 -13.22 11.38
C LYS A 9 -9.88 -12.09 12.28
N LEU A 10 -10.35 -10.98 11.69
CA LEU A 10 -10.87 -9.85 12.47
C LEU A 10 -12.11 -10.24 13.25
N LYS A 11 -13.01 -10.99 12.64
CA LYS A 11 -14.23 -11.47 13.30
C LYS A 11 -13.91 -12.39 14.48
N THR A 12 -12.90 -13.24 14.33
CA THR A 12 -12.45 -14.14 15.38
C THR A 12 -11.84 -13.37 16.55
N LYS A 13 -11.05 -12.35 16.28
CA LYS A 13 -10.39 -11.54 17.34
C LYS A 13 -11.35 -10.58 18.03
N HIS A 14 -12.41 -10.17 17.38
CA HIS A 14 -13.34 -9.17 17.89
C HIS A 14 -14.75 -9.73 17.98
N ASN A 15 -14.92 -10.75 18.81
CA ASN A 15 -16.19 -11.44 19.00
C ASN A 15 -17.30 -10.55 19.54
N ASN A 16 -16.94 -9.44 20.18
CA ASN A 16 -17.89 -8.46 20.70
C ASN A 16 -18.52 -7.58 19.63
N LEU A 17 -18.01 -7.63 18.41
CA LEU A 17 -18.55 -6.90 17.28
C LEU A 17 -19.38 -7.80 16.39
N ASN A 18 -20.44 -7.23 15.82
CA ASN A 18 -21.26 -7.92 14.84
C ASN A 18 -20.46 -8.15 13.55
N ASN A 19 -20.61 -9.31 12.94
CA ASN A 19 -19.91 -9.63 11.68
C ASN A 19 -20.22 -8.62 10.57
N GLU A 20 -21.47 -8.16 10.51
CA GLU A 20 -21.88 -7.14 9.54
C GLU A 20 -21.17 -5.82 9.78
N ASP A 21 -20.95 -5.46 11.04
CA ASP A 21 -20.23 -4.23 11.40
C ASP A 21 -18.77 -4.30 10.99
N ILE A 22 -18.14 -5.45 11.13
CA ILE A 22 -16.75 -5.65 10.72
C ILE A 22 -16.62 -5.52 9.20
N ASP A 23 -17.53 -6.12 8.45
CA ASP A 23 -17.57 -6.00 6.99
C ASP A 23 -17.72 -4.55 6.57
N LEU A 24 -18.62 -3.82 7.25
CA LEU A 24 -18.86 -2.41 6.96
C LEU A 24 -17.66 -1.54 7.29
N LEU A 25 -17.04 -1.74 8.44
CA LEU A 25 -15.85 -1.00 8.84
C LEU A 25 -14.70 -1.21 7.86
N PHE A 26 -14.49 -2.44 7.42
CA PHE A 26 -13.46 -2.73 6.43
C PHE A 26 -13.75 -2.05 5.10
N HIS A 27 -14.99 -2.07 4.67
CA HIS A 27 -15.40 -1.39 3.44
C HIS A 27 -15.18 0.12 3.51
N ILE A 28 -15.58 0.74 4.62
CA ILE A 28 -15.39 2.18 4.85
C ILE A 28 -13.91 2.52 4.85
N PHE A 29 -13.09 1.73 5.53
CA PHE A 29 -11.65 1.95 5.63
C PHE A 29 -10.98 1.92 4.26
N THR A 30 -11.22 0.86 3.49
CA THR A 30 -10.62 0.73 2.16
C THR A 30 -11.12 1.80 1.19
N LYS A 31 -12.37 2.17 1.29
CA LYS A 31 -12.95 3.23 0.46
C LYS A 31 -12.32 4.59 0.77
N LYS A 32 -12.12 4.89 2.05
CA LYS A 32 -11.47 6.15 2.47
C LYS A 32 -10.01 6.20 2.04
N MET A 33 -9.29 5.07 2.12
CA MET A 33 -7.92 5.00 1.62
C MET A 33 -7.87 5.29 0.12
N SER A 34 -8.73 4.65 -0.64
CA SER A 34 -8.80 4.86 -2.10
C SER A 34 -9.10 6.31 -2.44
N SER A 35 -10.05 6.91 -1.74
CA SER A 35 -10.43 8.32 -1.95
C SER A 35 -9.27 9.27 -1.63
N ALA A 36 -8.57 9.03 -0.53
CA ALA A 36 -7.42 9.86 -0.14
C ALA A 36 -6.32 9.80 -1.20
N LEU A 37 -6.00 8.61 -1.68
CA LEU A 37 -4.97 8.42 -2.71
C LEU A 37 -5.39 9.02 -4.05
N LYS A 38 -6.66 8.91 -4.41
CA LYS A 38 -7.21 9.55 -5.60
C LYS A 38 -7.04 11.06 -5.57
N ASN A 39 -7.17 11.66 -4.38
CA ASN A 39 -7.02 13.10 -4.18
C ASN A 39 -5.58 13.54 -3.92
N GLY A 40 -4.61 12.63 -4.06
CA GLY A 40 -3.21 12.95 -3.92
C GLY A 40 -2.71 13.06 -2.49
N LYS A 41 -3.48 12.62 -1.52
CA LYS A 41 -3.10 12.64 -0.10
C LYS A 41 -2.23 11.43 0.23
N LYS A 42 -1.32 11.62 1.19
CA LYS A 42 -0.51 10.54 1.72
C LYS A 42 -1.26 9.86 2.87
N ILE A 43 -1.08 8.55 2.99
CA ILE A 43 -1.61 7.78 4.11
C ILE A 43 -0.42 7.29 4.92
N GLU A 44 -0.26 7.80 6.12
CA GLU A 44 0.80 7.39 7.03
C GLU A 44 0.22 6.48 8.10
N LEU A 45 0.72 5.24 8.14
CA LEU A 45 0.35 4.27 9.17
C LEU A 45 1.57 4.05 10.04
N ARG A 46 1.57 4.65 11.22
CA ARG A 46 2.70 4.58 12.15
C ARG A 46 3.01 3.13 12.49
N GLY A 47 4.27 2.74 12.38
CA GLY A 47 4.70 1.37 12.60
C GLY A 47 4.59 0.47 11.38
N PHE A 48 3.97 0.93 10.30
CA PHE A 48 3.78 0.17 9.07
C PHE A 48 4.50 0.82 7.90
N GLY A 49 4.11 2.01 7.54
CA GLY A 49 4.71 2.74 6.42
C GLY A 49 3.83 3.84 5.90
N THR A 50 4.21 4.39 4.77
CA THR A 50 3.51 5.49 4.12
C THR A 50 3.15 5.09 2.69
N ILE A 51 1.87 5.24 2.35
CA ILE A 51 1.37 5.00 1.00
C ILE A 51 1.11 6.34 0.35
N SER A 52 1.66 6.55 -0.83
CA SER A 52 1.49 7.81 -1.56
C SER A 52 1.34 7.55 -3.05
N ARG A 53 0.84 8.56 -3.75
CA ARG A 53 0.69 8.53 -5.19
C ARG A 53 1.88 9.24 -5.82
N LYS A 54 2.52 8.62 -6.82
CA LYS A 54 3.59 9.23 -7.60
C LYS A 54 3.17 9.36 -9.04
N ILE A 55 3.71 10.40 -9.70
CA ILE A 55 3.43 10.66 -11.09
C ILE A 55 4.42 9.91 -11.96
N ASN A 56 3.91 9.16 -12.94
CA ASN A 56 4.69 8.71 -14.08
C ASN A 56 4.53 9.76 -15.17
N LYS A 57 5.60 10.51 -15.44
CA LYS A 57 5.57 11.54 -16.47
C LYS A 57 5.28 10.94 -17.83
N GLU A 58 4.60 11.69 -18.66
CA GLU A 58 4.43 11.32 -20.07
C GLU A 58 5.79 11.20 -20.76
N LYS A 59 5.93 10.20 -21.61
CA LYS A 59 7.17 9.94 -22.32
C LYS A 59 6.92 9.07 -23.54
N PHE A 60 7.88 9.12 -24.46
CA PHE A 60 7.93 8.16 -25.57
C PHE A 60 8.68 6.93 -25.12
N VAL A 61 8.11 5.75 -25.40
CA VAL A 61 8.76 4.46 -25.16
C VAL A 61 8.83 3.70 -26.48
N ARG A 62 9.89 2.90 -26.63
CA ARG A 62 10.06 2.09 -27.81
C ARG A 62 9.43 0.72 -27.60
N ASN A 63 8.59 0.29 -28.55
CA ASN A 63 8.02 -1.04 -28.51
C ASN A 63 9.10 -2.05 -28.94
N PRO A 64 9.49 -3.00 -28.10
CA PRO A 64 10.55 -3.94 -28.44
C PRO A 64 10.21 -4.88 -29.60
N LYS A 65 8.92 -5.11 -29.89
CA LYS A 65 8.49 -5.98 -30.98
C LYS A 65 8.52 -5.29 -32.33
N THR A 66 8.07 -4.04 -32.40
CA THR A 66 7.95 -3.31 -33.66
C THR A 66 8.99 -2.23 -33.82
N ASN A 67 9.75 -1.93 -32.78
CA ASN A 67 10.73 -0.85 -32.73
C ASN A 67 10.14 0.52 -32.96
N GLU A 68 8.82 0.66 -32.86
CA GLU A 68 8.12 1.92 -32.98
C GLU A 68 8.12 2.69 -31.67
N ARG A 69 8.11 4.03 -31.79
CA ARG A 69 7.98 4.91 -30.61
C ARG A 69 6.51 5.07 -30.28
N VAL A 70 6.13 4.73 -29.05
CA VAL A 70 4.77 4.88 -28.55
C VAL A 70 4.78 5.95 -27.45
N PHE A 71 3.83 6.86 -27.55
CA PHE A 71 3.65 7.90 -26.53
C PHE A 71 2.85 7.35 -25.36
N LYS A 72 3.46 7.41 -24.18
CA LYS A 72 2.77 7.08 -22.93
C LYS A 72 2.29 8.34 -22.25
N ASN A 73 0.98 8.42 -22.05
CA ASN A 73 0.37 9.52 -21.31
C ASN A 73 0.78 9.50 -19.85
N LYS A 74 0.70 10.66 -19.20
CA LYS A 74 0.89 10.81 -17.77
C LYS A 74 -0.05 9.86 -17.02
N SER A 75 0.48 9.17 -16.04
CA SER A 75 -0.30 8.27 -15.19
C SER A 75 0.17 8.37 -13.75
N TYR A 76 -0.57 7.76 -12.84
CA TYR A 76 -0.22 7.71 -11.44
C TYR A 76 0.05 6.28 -11.00
N LYS A 77 0.98 6.12 -10.09
CA LYS A 77 1.29 4.84 -9.47
C LYS A 77 1.31 4.97 -7.97
N LEU A 78 1.07 3.88 -7.28
CA LEU A 78 1.21 3.84 -5.83
C LEU A 78 2.68 3.63 -5.46
N HIS A 79 3.11 4.33 -4.43
CA HIS A 79 4.42 4.17 -3.84
C HIS A 79 4.25 3.86 -2.36
N PHE A 80 4.86 2.79 -1.92
CA PHE A 80 4.87 2.39 -0.52
C PHE A 80 6.27 2.55 0.03
N LYS A 81 6.40 3.35 1.09
CA LYS A 81 7.65 3.51 1.83
C LYS A 81 7.50 2.77 3.14
N ILE A 82 8.28 1.71 3.31
CA ILE A 82 8.23 0.90 4.52
C ILE A 82 8.71 1.68 5.74
N GLY A 83 8.01 1.49 6.88
CA GLY A 83 8.45 2.07 8.16
C GLY A 83 9.54 1.24 8.82
N LYS A 84 10.24 1.87 9.77
CA LYS A 84 11.36 1.24 10.48
C LYS A 84 10.94 -0.02 11.22
N ILE A 85 9.81 0.03 11.91
CA ILE A 85 9.33 -1.07 12.74
C ILE A 85 9.00 -2.28 11.87
N LEU A 86 8.26 -2.08 10.79
CA LEU A 86 7.92 -3.15 9.87
C LEU A 86 9.16 -3.73 9.21
N HIS A 87 10.10 -2.87 8.80
CA HIS A 87 11.35 -3.31 8.18
C HIS A 87 12.13 -4.25 9.11
N LYS A 88 12.20 -3.90 10.38
CA LYS A 88 12.86 -4.74 11.39
C LYS A 88 12.14 -6.07 11.58
N LYS A 89 10.82 -6.06 11.55
CA LYS A 89 10.02 -7.28 11.72
C LYS A 89 10.19 -8.28 10.60
N ILE A 90 10.31 -7.80 9.36
CA ILE A 90 10.50 -8.70 8.22
C ILE A 90 11.95 -9.10 7.98
N ASN A 91 12.89 -8.44 8.69
CA ASN A 91 14.32 -8.74 8.59
C ASN A 91 14.93 -9.01 9.98
N PRO A 92 14.36 -9.92 10.77
CA PRO A 92 14.82 -10.12 12.15
C PRO A 92 16.20 -10.74 12.24
N SER A 93 16.62 -11.46 11.21
CA SER A 93 17.93 -12.14 11.17
C SER A 93 19.06 -11.25 10.67
N LEU A 94 18.76 -10.05 10.19
CA LEU A 94 19.78 -9.14 9.71
C LEU A 94 20.34 -8.32 10.89
N HIS A 95 21.67 -8.30 10.99
CA HIS A 95 22.37 -7.52 12.03
C HIS A 95 22.63 -6.12 11.47
N PHE A 96 21.81 -5.17 11.88
CA PHE A 96 22.00 -3.77 11.53
C PHE A 96 22.94 -3.13 12.54
N LYS A 97 23.97 -2.45 12.07
CA LYS A 97 24.75 -1.54 12.90
C LYS A 97 23.88 -0.36 13.28
N LYS A 98 24.23 0.35 14.36
CA LYS A 98 23.45 1.51 14.81
C LYS A 98 23.27 2.56 13.70
N GLU A 99 24.31 2.77 12.91
CA GLU A 99 24.30 3.71 11.79
C GLU A 99 23.43 3.26 10.63
N ASP A 100 23.04 1.98 10.57
CA ASP A 100 22.19 1.41 9.53
C ASP A 100 20.71 1.42 9.94
N VAL A 101 20.38 1.99 11.08
CA VAL A 101 18.99 2.06 11.57
C VAL A 101 18.29 3.24 10.90
N PHE A 102 17.19 2.93 10.24
CA PHE A 102 16.40 3.92 9.52
C PHE A 102 15.74 4.93 10.44
#